data_6a9140fb46b7677489ccb370bd44295f
#
_entry.id   6a9140fb46b7677489ccb370bd44295f
#
_cell.length_a   1.000
_cell.length_b   1.000
_cell.length_c   1.000
_cell.angle_alpha   90.00
_cell.angle_beta   90.00
_cell.angle_gamma   90.00
#
_symmetry.space_group_name_H-M   'P 1'
#
loop_
_entity.id
_entity.type
_entity.pdbx_description
1 polymer ?
#
loop_
_entity_poly.entity_id
_entity_poly.type
_entity_poly.pdbx_seq_one_letter_code
_entity_poly.pdbx_strand_id
1 'polypeptide(L)'
;MSAIIKHGFNQEQISLIKSTIMAGKSTPTDNDLALFGTICQRAGLDPFAKQIYAIERAGKWTFQVSIDGLRAIADRTGLYAGSDEPMFDEGLDLFEFEMSGRTVPTVCKVTVYKMVGGVRCPFVGIAKYSEFCQSYQGKPSGLWATMPCNMLAKSAESQALRKAFPQCNNTAATIEAVEAATVESDDWRIKGYEWALQQGVDPDDASEICKIAKDKSDLLQRLKSAIPTVEVVG
;
A
#
# COMPACT_ATOMS: atom_id res chain seq x y z
N MET A 1 5.23 -39.34 -11.64
CA MET A 1 5.54 -38.82 -10.31
C MET A 1 4.52 -37.73 -10.00
N SER A 2 3.66 -37.95 -9.00
CA SER A 2 2.65 -36.96 -8.61
C SER A 2 3.38 -35.78 -7.99
N ALA A 3 3.26 -34.60 -8.61
CA ALA A 3 3.83 -33.38 -8.05
C ALA A 3 3.21 -33.14 -6.68
N ILE A 4 4.02 -33.05 -5.64
CA ILE A 4 3.56 -32.73 -4.29
C ILE A 4 3.04 -31.30 -4.34
N ILE A 5 1.70 -31.15 -4.30
CA ILE A 5 1.05 -29.84 -4.23
C ILE A 5 1.11 -29.40 -2.77
N LYS A 6 1.97 -28.42 -2.47
CA LYS A 6 2.07 -27.80 -1.14
C LYS A 6 1.40 -26.42 -1.23
N HIS A 7 0.38 -26.21 -0.40
CA HIS A 7 -0.33 -24.92 -0.33
C HIS A 7 -0.98 -24.46 -1.66
N GLY A 8 -1.39 -25.40 -2.53
CA GLY A 8 -2.03 -25.09 -3.81
C GLY A 8 -1.06 -24.82 -4.96
N PHE A 9 0.23 -24.86 -4.71
CA PHE A 9 1.27 -24.70 -5.72
C PHE A 9 2.15 -25.93 -5.82
N ASN A 10 2.58 -26.28 -7.02
CA ASN A 10 3.60 -27.33 -7.21
C ASN A 10 5.01 -26.79 -6.87
N GLN A 11 6.00 -27.68 -6.81
CA GLN A 11 7.36 -27.31 -6.39
C GLN A 11 8.01 -26.26 -7.30
N GLU A 12 7.76 -26.32 -8.60
CA GLU A 12 8.27 -25.35 -9.56
C GLU A 12 7.62 -23.96 -9.35
N GLN A 13 6.31 -23.93 -9.14
CA GLN A 13 5.58 -22.69 -8.81
C GLN A 13 6.06 -22.08 -7.48
N ILE A 14 6.32 -22.91 -6.46
CA ILE A 14 6.88 -22.44 -5.17
C ILE A 14 8.26 -21.81 -5.40
N SER A 15 9.11 -22.44 -6.18
CA SER A 15 10.44 -21.90 -6.50
C SER A 15 10.30 -20.56 -7.23
N LEU A 16 9.39 -20.47 -8.21
CA LEU A 16 9.15 -19.26 -8.97
C LEU A 16 8.55 -18.14 -8.09
N ILE A 17 7.60 -18.47 -7.20
CA ILE A 17 7.04 -17.52 -6.24
C ILE A 17 8.13 -16.94 -5.35
N LYS A 18 9.01 -17.78 -4.79
CA LYS A 18 10.15 -17.34 -3.95
C LYS A 18 11.09 -16.41 -4.70
N SER A 19 11.38 -16.70 -5.95
CA SER A 19 12.38 -15.95 -6.74
C SER A 19 11.83 -14.68 -7.39
N THR A 20 10.52 -14.59 -7.63
CA THR A 20 9.95 -13.49 -8.42
C THR A 20 8.89 -12.69 -7.68
N ILE A 21 7.99 -13.34 -6.94
CA ILE A 21 6.83 -12.70 -6.29
C ILE A 21 7.16 -12.32 -4.85
N MET A 22 7.84 -13.21 -4.13
CA MET A 22 8.32 -13.00 -2.76
C MET A 22 9.85 -12.74 -2.75
N ALA A 23 10.34 -12.03 -3.75
CA ALA A 23 11.73 -11.61 -3.84
C ALA A 23 11.94 -10.34 -3.00
N GLY A 24 12.43 -10.52 -1.77
CA GLY A 24 12.70 -9.43 -0.82
C GLY A 24 14.09 -9.58 -0.20
N LYS A 25 14.36 -8.77 0.84
CA LYS A 25 15.60 -8.89 1.63
C LYS A 25 15.61 -10.14 2.50
N SER A 26 14.42 -10.57 2.94
CA SER A 26 14.24 -11.78 3.75
C SER A 26 13.72 -12.93 2.89
N THR A 27 14.23 -14.13 3.13
CA THR A 27 13.69 -15.33 2.50
C THR A 27 12.35 -15.68 3.16
N PRO A 28 11.26 -15.87 2.38
CA PRO A 28 9.97 -16.25 2.94
C PRO A 28 10.05 -17.62 3.61
N THR A 29 9.43 -17.74 4.78
CA THR A 29 9.31 -19.01 5.50
C THR A 29 8.26 -19.92 4.86
N ASP A 30 8.24 -21.19 5.22
CA ASP A 30 7.18 -22.11 4.76
C ASP A 30 5.78 -21.67 5.26
N ASN A 31 5.71 -21.01 6.41
CA ASN A 31 4.44 -20.44 6.93
C ASN A 31 3.97 -19.24 6.10
N ASP A 32 4.87 -18.36 5.65
CA ASP A 32 4.55 -17.25 4.77
C ASP A 32 3.99 -17.75 3.45
N LEU A 33 4.62 -18.77 2.87
CA LEU A 33 4.15 -19.42 1.64
C LEU A 33 2.81 -20.11 1.83
N ALA A 34 2.62 -20.81 2.96
CA ALA A 34 1.36 -21.46 3.30
C ALA A 34 0.22 -20.46 3.40
N LEU A 35 0.46 -19.35 4.10
CA LEU A 35 -0.51 -18.26 4.25
C LEU A 35 -0.82 -17.63 2.89
N PHE A 36 0.21 -17.29 2.11
CA PHE A 36 0.05 -16.73 0.77
C PHE A 36 -0.78 -17.65 -0.14
N GLY A 37 -0.42 -18.95 -0.21
CA GLY A 37 -1.14 -19.93 -1.01
C GLY A 37 -2.60 -20.11 -0.57
N THR A 38 -2.83 -20.11 0.75
CA THR A 38 -4.20 -20.19 1.31
C THR A 38 -5.04 -18.98 0.90
N ILE A 39 -4.48 -17.77 0.93
CA ILE A 39 -5.14 -16.55 0.50
C ILE A 39 -5.46 -16.61 -0.99
N CYS A 40 -4.48 -16.96 -1.83
CA CYS A 40 -4.67 -17.10 -3.27
C CYS A 40 -5.80 -18.09 -3.59
N GLN A 41 -5.83 -19.25 -2.95
CA GLN A 41 -6.87 -20.25 -3.16
C GLN A 41 -8.25 -19.78 -2.72
N ARG A 42 -8.36 -19.26 -1.49
CA ARG A 42 -9.66 -18.81 -0.95
C ARG A 42 -10.27 -17.67 -1.73
N ALA A 43 -9.44 -16.73 -2.17
CA ALA A 43 -9.88 -15.59 -2.96
C ALA A 43 -9.93 -15.89 -4.46
N GLY A 44 -9.43 -17.05 -4.90
CA GLY A 44 -9.27 -17.42 -6.31
C GLY A 44 -8.38 -16.43 -7.05
N LEU A 45 -7.31 -15.95 -6.45
CA LEU A 45 -6.40 -14.96 -7.02
C LEU A 45 -5.16 -15.66 -7.60
N ASP A 46 -4.77 -15.20 -8.78
CA ASP A 46 -3.56 -15.66 -9.45
C ASP A 46 -2.42 -14.66 -9.23
N PRO A 47 -1.37 -15.03 -8.48
CA PRO A 47 -0.22 -14.18 -8.25
C PRO A 47 0.61 -13.91 -9.52
N PHE A 48 0.61 -14.85 -10.48
CA PHE A 48 1.33 -14.68 -11.76
C PHE A 48 0.61 -13.70 -12.70
N ALA A 49 -0.72 -13.59 -12.58
CA ALA A 49 -1.52 -12.55 -13.23
C ALA A 49 -1.50 -11.21 -12.50
N LYS A 50 -0.64 -11.03 -11.49
CA LYS A 50 -0.53 -9.82 -10.67
C LYS A 50 -1.81 -9.42 -9.95
N GLN A 51 -2.68 -10.37 -9.65
CA GLN A 51 -3.93 -10.12 -8.93
C GLN A 51 -3.72 -9.96 -7.42
N ILE A 52 -2.59 -10.43 -6.91
CA ILE A 52 -2.16 -10.29 -5.51
C ILE A 52 -0.64 -10.10 -5.47
N TYR A 53 -0.17 -9.25 -4.57
CA TYR A 53 1.24 -8.97 -4.32
C TYR A 53 1.64 -9.47 -2.94
N ALA A 54 2.87 -9.95 -2.83
CA ALA A 54 3.54 -10.19 -1.57
C ALA A 54 4.59 -9.08 -1.38
N ILE A 55 4.49 -8.33 -0.30
CA ILE A 55 5.35 -7.18 -0.02
C ILE A 55 6.04 -7.42 1.32
N GLU A 56 7.37 -7.38 1.32
CA GLU A 56 8.15 -7.43 2.55
C GLU A 56 8.23 -6.04 3.18
N ARG A 57 7.88 -5.96 4.48
CA ARG A 57 7.97 -4.74 5.27
C ARG A 57 8.54 -5.06 6.65
N ALA A 58 9.64 -4.44 7.01
CA ALA A 58 10.31 -4.66 8.30
C ALA A 58 10.50 -6.15 8.66
N GLY A 59 10.89 -6.98 7.67
CA GLY A 59 11.12 -8.42 7.84
C GLY A 59 9.84 -9.27 7.91
N LYS A 60 8.67 -8.69 7.65
CA LYS A 60 7.38 -9.41 7.60
C LYS A 60 6.79 -9.36 6.20
N TRP A 61 6.20 -10.47 5.77
CA TRP A 61 5.47 -10.56 4.53
C TRP A 61 4.02 -10.13 4.73
N THR A 62 3.56 -9.20 3.90
CA THR A 62 2.18 -8.73 3.81
C THR A 62 1.64 -9.01 2.42
N PHE A 63 0.35 -9.35 2.32
CA PHE A 63 -0.27 -9.75 1.05
C PHE A 63 -1.35 -8.74 0.69
N GLN A 64 -1.22 -8.15 -0.49
CA GLN A 64 -2.07 -7.07 -0.95
C GLN A 64 -2.76 -7.45 -2.25
N VAL A 65 -4.09 -7.41 -2.27
CA VAL A 65 -4.87 -7.62 -3.49
C VAL A 65 -4.75 -6.38 -4.37
N SER A 66 -4.39 -6.58 -5.63
CA SER A 66 -4.34 -5.50 -6.61
C SER A 66 -5.74 -5.07 -7.06
N ILE A 67 -5.82 -3.94 -7.77
CA ILE A 67 -7.09 -3.54 -8.40
C ILE A 67 -7.59 -4.59 -9.40
N ASP A 68 -6.67 -5.24 -10.13
CA ASP A 68 -7.03 -6.30 -11.08
C ASP A 68 -7.53 -7.56 -10.35
N GLY A 69 -7.01 -7.85 -9.15
CA GLY A 69 -7.53 -8.89 -8.28
C GLY A 69 -8.94 -8.58 -7.77
N LEU A 70 -9.21 -7.34 -7.37
CA LEU A 70 -10.55 -6.92 -6.96
C LEU A 70 -11.56 -7.00 -8.10
N ARG A 71 -11.17 -6.57 -9.30
CA ARG A 71 -11.97 -6.70 -10.53
C ARG A 71 -12.27 -8.18 -10.83
N ALA A 72 -11.26 -9.05 -10.75
CA ALA A 72 -11.43 -10.48 -10.96
C ALA A 72 -12.36 -11.13 -9.94
N ILE A 73 -12.34 -10.71 -8.67
CA ILE A 73 -13.29 -11.17 -7.65
C ILE A 73 -14.70 -10.72 -7.98
N ALA A 74 -14.88 -9.45 -8.36
CA ALA A 74 -16.18 -8.89 -8.71
C ALA A 74 -16.77 -9.60 -9.95
N ASP A 75 -15.98 -9.76 -11.01
CA ASP A 75 -16.38 -10.39 -12.26
C ASP A 75 -16.85 -11.84 -12.06
N ARG A 76 -16.14 -12.62 -11.26
CA ARG A 76 -16.52 -14.01 -10.94
C ARG A 76 -17.86 -14.15 -10.24
N THR A 77 -18.40 -13.11 -9.66
CA THR A 77 -19.76 -13.16 -9.08
C THR A 77 -20.86 -13.27 -10.15
N GLY A 78 -20.55 -12.96 -11.42
CA GLY A 78 -21.52 -12.80 -12.49
C GLY A 78 -22.50 -11.63 -12.30
N LEU A 79 -22.25 -10.78 -11.30
CA LEU A 79 -23.10 -9.63 -10.97
C LEU A 79 -22.45 -8.29 -11.28
N TYR A 80 -21.17 -8.27 -11.67
CA TYR A 80 -20.48 -7.05 -12.06
C TYR A 80 -21.08 -6.48 -13.35
N ALA A 81 -21.48 -5.23 -13.34
CA ALA A 81 -22.19 -4.57 -14.44
C ALA A 81 -21.43 -3.33 -14.95
N GLY A 82 -20.08 -3.35 -14.81
CA GLY A 82 -19.20 -2.31 -15.29
C GLY A 82 -18.92 -1.21 -14.28
N SER A 83 -18.16 -0.22 -14.71
CA SER A 83 -17.85 1.00 -13.97
C SER A 83 -17.89 2.21 -14.88
N ASP A 84 -18.14 3.38 -14.30
CA ASP A 84 -17.93 4.65 -15.00
C ASP A 84 -16.45 5.02 -15.01
N GLU A 85 -16.10 5.95 -15.89
CA GLU A 85 -14.76 6.54 -15.91
C GLU A 85 -14.48 7.29 -14.58
N PRO A 86 -13.22 7.36 -14.15
CA PRO A 86 -12.83 8.13 -12.98
C PRO A 86 -13.15 9.62 -13.17
N MET A 87 -13.90 10.19 -12.25
CA MET A 87 -14.21 11.62 -12.20
C MET A 87 -13.30 12.28 -11.15
N PHE A 88 -12.56 13.30 -11.57
CA PHE A 88 -11.65 14.04 -10.71
C PHE A 88 -12.25 15.42 -10.41
N ASP A 89 -12.30 15.78 -9.13
CA ASP A 89 -12.64 17.13 -8.63
C ASP A 89 -13.98 17.73 -9.09
N GLU A 90 -14.83 17.01 -9.82
CA GLU A 90 -16.13 17.51 -10.25
C GLU A 90 -17.12 17.63 -9.08
N GLY A 91 -17.53 18.86 -8.82
CA GLY A 91 -18.57 19.19 -7.83
C GLY A 91 -18.10 19.14 -6.37
N LEU A 92 -16.81 19.10 -6.13
CA LEU A 92 -16.18 19.19 -4.83
C LEU A 92 -15.29 20.44 -4.82
N ASP A 93 -15.30 21.21 -3.71
CA ASP A 93 -14.45 22.39 -3.57
C ASP A 93 -13.01 22.06 -3.91
N LEU A 94 -12.54 22.65 -5.02
CA LEU A 94 -11.23 22.38 -5.61
C LEU A 94 -10.14 23.01 -4.75
N PHE A 95 -9.48 22.21 -3.94
CA PHE A 95 -8.15 22.55 -3.49
C PHE A 95 -7.16 21.85 -4.40
N GLU A 96 -6.62 22.57 -5.37
CA GLU A 96 -5.48 22.11 -6.13
C GLU A 96 -4.28 21.95 -5.18
N PHE A 97 -3.80 20.74 -5.02
CA PHE A 97 -2.63 20.47 -4.22
C PHE A 97 -1.39 20.60 -5.12
N GLU A 98 -0.62 21.66 -4.90
CA GLU A 98 0.64 21.85 -5.64
C GLU A 98 1.70 20.91 -5.08
N MET A 99 2.12 19.96 -5.91
CA MET A 99 3.14 18.99 -5.58
C MET A 99 4.29 19.09 -6.56
N SER A 100 5.45 19.54 -6.10
CA SER A 100 6.67 19.64 -6.93
C SER A 100 6.45 20.37 -8.26
N GLY A 101 5.67 21.46 -8.26
CA GLY A 101 5.32 22.23 -9.45
C GLY A 101 4.31 21.54 -10.38
N ARG A 102 3.57 20.54 -9.89
CA ARG A 102 2.46 19.89 -10.60
C ARG A 102 1.18 20.03 -9.81
N THR A 103 0.13 20.44 -10.50
CA THR A 103 -1.23 20.36 -9.99
C THR A 103 -1.71 18.91 -10.03
N VAL A 104 -2.19 18.39 -8.91
CA VAL A 104 -2.77 17.05 -8.81
C VAL A 104 -4.21 17.13 -8.33
N PRO A 105 -5.10 16.23 -8.80
CA PRO A 105 -6.47 16.21 -8.32
C PRO A 105 -6.49 15.88 -6.83
N THR A 106 -7.34 16.56 -6.07
CA THR A 106 -7.48 16.32 -4.63
C THR A 106 -8.41 15.17 -4.30
N VAL A 107 -9.38 14.91 -5.19
CA VAL A 107 -10.40 13.89 -5.02
C VAL A 107 -10.63 13.15 -6.32
N CYS A 108 -10.90 11.86 -6.23
CA CYS A 108 -11.42 11.06 -7.33
C CYS A 108 -12.65 10.28 -6.88
N LYS A 109 -13.65 10.23 -7.75
CA LYS A 109 -14.88 9.46 -7.60
C LYS A 109 -14.95 8.41 -8.69
N VAL A 110 -15.24 7.17 -8.33
CA VAL A 110 -15.52 6.07 -9.27
C VAL A 110 -16.83 5.41 -8.90
N THR A 111 -17.67 5.15 -9.87
CA THR A 111 -18.91 4.39 -9.71
C THR A 111 -18.73 3.00 -10.30
N VAL A 112 -18.95 1.99 -9.48
CA VAL A 112 -19.02 0.58 -9.89
C VAL A 112 -20.47 0.13 -9.84
N TYR A 113 -20.87 -0.70 -10.77
CA TYR A 113 -22.25 -1.20 -10.84
C TYR A 113 -22.34 -2.69 -10.56
N LYS A 114 -23.37 -3.05 -9.83
CA LYS A 114 -23.72 -4.43 -9.53
C LYS A 114 -25.17 -4.71 -9.88
N MET A 115 -25.45 -5.86 -10.45
CA MET A 115 -26.81 -6.34 -10.66
C MET A 115 -27.40 -6.84 -9.33
N VAL A 116 -28.49 -6.23 -8.90
CA VAL A 116 -29.24 -6.62 -7.69
C VAL A 116 -30.72 -6.79 -8.08
N GLY A 117 -31.22 -8.01 -8.01
CA GLY A 117 -32.62 -8.30 -8.39
C GLY A 117 -32.97 -7.90 -9.85
N GLY A 118 -32.02 -8.01 -10.78
CA GLY A 118 -32.19 -7.61 -12.17
C GLY A 118 -32.01 -6.11 -12.44
N VAL A 119 -31.73 -5.30 -11.42
CA VAL A 119 -31.52 -3.85 -11.53
C VAL A 119 -30.04 -3.53 -11.42
N ARG A 120 -29.54 -2.63 -12.27
CA ARG A 120 -28.16 -2.12 -12.23
C ARG A 120 -28.04 -1.04 -11.14
N CYS A 121 -27.44 -1.42 -10.01
CA CYS A 121 -27.31 -0.55 -8.83
C CYS A 121 -25.90 0.06 -8.75
N PRO A 122 -25.77 1.39 -8.54
CA PRO A 122 -24.48 2.06 -8.42
C PRO A 122 -23.90 1.94 -7.00
N PHE A 123 -22.58 1.78 -6.92
CA PHE A 123 -21.78 1.81 -5.71
C PHE A 123 -20.62 2.79 -5.90
N VAL A 124 -20.58 3.83 -5.11
CA VAL A 124 -19.62 4.93 -5.27
C VAL A 124 -18.45 4.75 -4.30
N GLY A 125 -17.24 4.83 -4.84
CA GLY A 125 -16.00 5.00 -4.09
C GLY A 125 -15.45 6.41 -4.30
N ILE A 126 -14.95 7.01 -3.22
CA ILE A 126 -14.34 8.34 -3.23
C ILE A 126 -12.99 8.22 -2.53
N ALA A 127 -11.94 8.68 -3.19
CA ALA A 127 -10.60 8.75 -2.61
C ALA A 127 -10.11 10.20 -2.60
N LYS A 128 -9.61 10.66 -1.46
CA LYS A 128 -8.97 11.96 -1.31
C LYS A 128 -7.46 11.80 -1.35
N TYR A 129 -6.79 12.65 -2.11
CA TYR A 129 -5.34 12.59 -2.26
C TYR A 129 -4.63 12.68 -0.91
N SER A 130 -5.07 13.58 -0.03
CA SER A 130 -4.50 13.76 1.31
C SER A 130 -4.60 12.55 2.22
N GLU A 131 -5.57 11.65 1.98
CA GLU A 131 -5.81 10.46 2.80
C GLU A 131 -5.08 9.22 2.24
N PHE A 132 -4.86 9.16 0.91
CA PHE A 132 -4.33 7.98 0.22
C PHE A 132 -2.90 8.12 -0.26
N CYS A 133 -2.40 9.35 -0.43
CA CYS A 133 -1.06 9.57 -0.94
C CYS A 133 0.00 9.05 0.02
N GLN A 134 0.80 8.11 -0.47
CA GLN A 134 1.99 7.69 0.27
C GLN A 134 3.07 8.76 0.16
N SER A 135 3.50 9.27 1.30
CA SER A 135 4.54 10.28 1.37
C SER A 135 5.75 9.78 2.16
N TYR A 136 6.91 10.26 1.78
CA TYR A 136 8.16 10.09 2.51
C TYR A 136 8.79 11.46 2.74
N GLN A 137 9.11 11.80 3.97
CA GLN A 137 9.62 13.14 4.36
C GLN A 137 8.74 14.29 3.83
N GLY A 138 7.41 14.16 3.97
CA GLY A 138 6.45 15.17 3.53
C GLY A 138 6.28 15.31 2.02
N LYS A 139 6.95 14.46 1.21
CA LYS A 139 6.83 14.47 -0.25
C LYS A 139 6.22 13.15 -0.72
N PRO A 140 5.31 13.19 -1.70
CA PRO A 140 4.77 11.98 -2.30
C PRO A 140 5.86 11.06 -2.81
N SER A 141 5.69 9.76 -2.64
CA SER A 141 6.68 8.75 -2.98
C SER A 141 6.16 7.74 -4.00
N GLY A 142 7.09 7.10 -4.72
CA GLY A 142 6.78 6.05 -5.68
C GLY A 142 5.80 6.49 -6.77
N LEU A 143 4.76 5.68 -7.01
CA LEU A 143 3.76 5.96 -8.06
C LEU A 143 2.86 7.15 -7.71
N TRP A 144 2.73 7.51 -6.45
CA TRP A 144 1.99 8.72 -6.05
C TRP A 144 2.69 10.00 -6.52
N ALA A 145 4.02 9.99 -6.63
CA ALA A 145 4.77 11.10 -7.18
C ALA A 145 4.74 11.17 -8.72
N THR A 146 4.69 10.01 -9.40
CA THR A 146 4.81 9.95 -10.86
C THR A 146 3.48 9.81 -11.59
N MET A 147 2.49 9.13 -10.97
CA MET A 147 1.18 8.80 -11.55
C MET A 147 0.03 9.05 -10.56
N PRO A 148 -0.11 10.25 -9.99
CA PRO A 148 -1.06 10.55 -8.91
C PRO A 148 -2.52 10.28 -9.31
N CYS A 149 -2.93 10.69 -10.50
CA CYS A 149 -4.30 10.46 -11.00
C CYS A 149 -4.64 8.97 -11.08
N ASN A 150 -3.72 8.15 -11.60
CA ASN A 150 -3.92 6.71 -11.72
C ASN A 150 -4.01 6.04 -10.33
N MET A 151 -3.18 6.47 -9.38
CA MET A 151 -3.21 5.95 -8.01
C MET A 151 -4.50 6.34 -7.29
N LEU A 152 -4.93 7.58 -7.45
CA LEU A 152 -6.16 8.09 -6.84
C LEU A 152 -7.40 7.38 -7.42
N ALA A 153 -7.45 7.20 -8.75
CA ALA A 153 -8.52 6.45 -9.43
C ALA A 153 -8.61 5.01 -8.95
N LYS A 154 -7.47 4.30 -8.86
CA LYS A 154 -7.42 2.92 -8.33
C LYS A 154 -7.91 2.85 -6.88
N SER A 155 -7.57 3.84 -6.05
CA SER A 155 -8.03 3.89 -4.67
C SER A 155 -9.54 4.08 -4.59
N ALA A 156 -10.12 4.99 -5.38
CA ALA A 156 -11.56 5.20 -5.45
C ALA A 156 -12.30 3.94 -5.97
N GLU A 157 -11.81 3.35 -7.06
CA GLU A 157 -12.40 2.13 -7.61
C GLU A 157 -12.36 0.96 -6.61
N SER A 158 -11.25 0.81 -5.90
CA SER A 158 -11.10 -0.26 -4.90
C SER A 158 -12.14 -0.13 -3.78
N GLN A 159 -12.45 1.10 -3.33
CA GLN A 159 -13.51 1.34 -2.36
C GLN A 159 -14.90 1.02 -2.93
N ALA A 160 -15.17 1.40 -4.19
CA ALA A 160 -16.43 1.09 -4.86
C ALA A 160 -16.64 -0.42 -4.99
N LEU A 161 -15.61 -1.16 -5.43
CA LEU A 161 -15.64 -2.63 -5.55
C LEU A 161 -15.89 -3.31 -4.19
N ARG A 162 -15.26 -2.84 -3.12
CA ARG A 162 -15.47 -3.40 -1.77
C ARG A 162 -16.87 -3.15 -1.24
N LYS A 163 -17.47 -1.99 -1.55
CA LYS A 163 -18.87 -1.70 -1.19
C LYS A 163 -19.85 -2.59 -1.98
N ALA A 164 -19.62 -2.76 -3.28
CA ALA A 164 -20.48 -3.55 -4.15
C ALA A 164 -20.35 -5.06 -3.89
N PHE A 165 -19.13 -5.53 -3.65
CA PHE A 165 -18.78 -6.95 -3.55
C PHE A 165 -18.04 -7.23 -2.23
N PRO A 166 -18.77 -7.61 -1.16
CA PRO A 166 -18.18 -7.90 0.16
C PRO A 166 -17.08 -8.96 0.14
N GLN A 167 -17.08 -9.84 -0.87
CA GLN A 167 -16.02 -10.83 -1.08
C GLN A 167 -14.64 -10.19 -1.27
N CYS A 168 -14.60 -8.94 -1.77
CA CYS A 168 -13.38 -8.15 -1.90
C CYS A 168 -12.77 -7.76 -0.54
N ASN A 169 -13.54 -7.80 0.56
CA ASN A 169 -13.08 -7.48 1.90
C ASN A 169 -12.46 -8.68 2.63
N ASN A 170 -12.78 -9.90 2.18
CA ASN A 170 -12.32 -11.13 2.82
C ASN A 170 -10.90 -11.56 2.39
N THR A 171 -10.29 -10.80 1.52
CA THR A 171 -8.93 -11.02 1.06
C THR A 171 -7.98 -10.20 1.93
N ALA A 172 -6.92 -10.86 2.42
CA ALA A 172 -5.87 -10.36 3.30
C ALA A 172 -5.68 -8.84 3.31
N ALA A 173 -5.24 -8.31 4.41
CA ALA A 173 -5.06 -6.91 4.76
C ALA A 173 -5.31 -5.92 3.62
N THR A 174 -6.40 -5.21 3.70
CA THR A 174 -6.76 -4.19 2.70
C THR A 174 -5.58 -3.25 2.47
N ILE A 175 -5.47 -2.66 1.28
CA ILE A 175 -4.49 -1.61 0.98
C ILE A 175 -4.41 -0.61 2.14
N GLU A 176 -5.55 -0.24 2.73
CA GLU A 176 -5.66 0.68 3.86
C GLU A 176 -4.97 0.19 5.15
N ALA A 177 -5.10 -1.09 5.50
CA ALA A 177 -4.41 -1.64 6.68
C ALA A 177 -2.89 -1.76 6.44
N VAL A 178 -2.49 -1.97 5.19
CA VAL A 178 -1.08 -2.02 4.79
C VAL A 178 -0.51 -0.60 4.68
N GLU A 179 -1.29 0.37 4.24
CA GLU A 179 -0.93 1.79 4.20
C GLU A 179 -0.81 2.36 5.61
N ALA A 180 -1.75 2.06 6.51
CA ALA A 180 -1.65 2.42 7.92
C ALA A 180 -0.41 1.81 8.60
N ALA A 181 -0.08 0.55 8.28
CA ALA A 181 1.12 -0.10 8.79
C ALA A 181 2.42 0.48 8.21
N THR A 182 2.39 1.07 6.99
CA THR A 182 3.56 1.77 6.43
C THR A 182 3.73 3.16 7.04
N VAL A 183 2.65 3.87 7.30
CA VAL A 183 2.70 5.14 8.04
C VAL A 183 3.24 4.90 9.45
N GLU A 184 2.82 3.83 10.13
CA GLU A 184 3.40 3.47 11.44
C GLU A 184 4.87 3.04 11.35
N SER A 185 5.32 2.38 10.26
CA SER A 185 6.72 1.96 10.14
C SER A 185 7.69 3.12 9.85
N ASP A 186 7.23 4.17 9.18
CA ASP A 186 8.03 5.36 8.90
C ASP A 186 7.79 6.51 9.89
N ASP A 187 6.71 6.46 10.69
CA ASP A 187 6.39 7.46 11.72
C ASP A 187 7.51 7.61 12.77
N TRP A 188 8.20 6.52 13.13
CA TRP A 188 9.34 6.60 14.05
C TRP A 188 10.54 7.35 13.47
N ARG A 189 10.74 7.35 12.13
CA ARG A 189 11.78 8.16 11.48
C ARG A 189 11.40 9.62 11.43
N ILE A 190 10.14 9.92 11.12
CA ILE A 190 9.62 11.29 11.11
C ILE A 190 9.68 11.88 12.52
N LYS A 191 9.17 11.15 13.50
CA LYS A 191 9.25 11.56 14.92
C LYS A 191 10.69 11.69 15.42
N GLY A 192 11.59 10.80 14.96
CA GLY A 192 13.01 10.89 15.26
C GLY A 192 13.66 12.13 14.67
N TYR A 193 13.33 12.47 13.44
CA TYR A 193 13.80 13.70 12.77
C TYR A 193 13.30 14.96 13.48
N GLU A 194 11.99 15.05 13.74
CA GLU A 194 11.39 16.18 14.45
C GLU A 194 11.99 16.35 15.87
N TRP A 195 12.17 15.23 16.58
CA TRP A 195 12.82 15.24 17.88
C TRP A 195 14.28 15.71 17.80
N ALA A 196 15.04 15.29 16.80
CA ALA A 196 16.43 15.68 16.56
C ALA A 196 16.57 17.19 16.37
N LEU A 197 15.67 17.79 15.55
CA LEU A 197 15.64 19.24 15.34
C LEU A 197 15.34 20.00 16.66
N GLN A 198 14.45 19.48 17.48
CA GLN A 198 14.15 20.06 18.82
C GLN A 198 15.35 19.98 19.77
N GLN A 199 16.25 19.01 19.57
CA GLN A 199 17.49 18.87 20.35
C GLN A 199 18.66 19.66 19.77
N GLY A 200 18.46 20.42 18.68
CA GLY A 200 19.47 21.24 18.05
C GLY A 200 20.42 20.47 17.11
N VAL A 201 20.07 19.27 16.70
CA VAL A 201 20.82 18.54 15.67
C VAL A 201 20.63 19.23 14.32
N ASP A 202 21.71 19.35 13.56
CA ASP A 202 21.66 19.94 12.22
C ASP A 202 20.65 19.20 11.32
N PRO A 203 19.80 19.89 10.53
CA PRO A 203 18.79 19.27 9.69
C PRO A 203 19.34 18.26 8.68
N ASP A 204 20.51 18.51 8.11
CA ASP A 204 21.14 17.62 7.13
C ASP A 204 21.65 16.36 7.81
N ASP A 205 22.30 16.48 8.97
CA ASP A 205 22.76 15.35 9.79
C ASP A 205 21.57 14.51 10.28
N ALA A 206 20.51 15.15 10.79
CA ALA A 206 19.31 14.47 11.23
C ALA A 206 18.63 13.69 10.08
N SER A 207 18.58 14.29 8.88
CA SER A 207 18.02 13.64 7.68
C SER A 207 18.85 12.43 7.25
N GLU A 208 20.16 12.52 7.27
CA GLU A 208 21.04 11.41 6.92
C GLU A 208 20.96 10.27 7.93
N ILE A 209 20.98 10.56 9.23
CA ILE A 209 20.81 9.57 10.28
C ILE A 209 19.48 8.84 10.14
N CYS A 210 18.38 9.56 9.87
CA CYS A 210 17.06 8.96 9.66
C CYS A 210 17.00 8.03 8.43
N LYS A 211 17.78 8.33 7.38
CA LYS A 211 17.85 7.49 6.17
C LYS A 211 18.58 6.17 6.41
N ILE A 212 19.67 6.19 7.15
CA ILE A 212 20.56 5.03 7.34
C ILE A 212 20.19 4.15 8.52
N ALA A 213 19.38 4.63 9.45
CA ALA A 213 18.97 3.88 10.62
C ALA A 213 18.20 2.60 10.26
N LYS A 214 18.61 1.47 10.84
CA LYS A 214 18.06 0.15 10.55
C LYS A 214 16.72 -0.11 11.27
N ASP A 215 16.59 0.42 12.48
CA ASP A 215 15.41 0.32 13.33
C ASP A 215 15.33 1.51 14.28
N LYS A 216 14.23 1.58 15.07
CA LYS A 216 13.97 2.67 16.02
C LYS A 216 15.06 2.79 17.08
N SER A 217 15.65 1.68 17.53
CA SER A 217 16.70 1.68 18.56
C SER A 217 18.01 2.25 18.02
N ASP A 218 18.41 1.84 16.80
CA ASP A 218 19.58 2.34 16.07
C ASP A 218 19.42 3.84 15.78
N LEU A 219 18.21 4.28 15.37
CA LEU A 219 17.92 5.69 15.18
C LEU A 219 18.14 6.52 16.43
N LEU A 220 17.52 6.12 17.53
CA LEU A 220 17.62 6.83 18.81
C LEU A 220 19.06 6.90 19.31
N GLN A 221 19.84 5.85 19.13
CA GLN A 221 21.26 5.83 19.53
C GLN A 221 22.07 6.82 18.70
N ARG A 222 21.91 6.84 17.38
CA ARG A 222 22.62 7.74 16.46
C ARG A 222 22.23 9.20 16.69
N LEU A 223 20.94 9.49 16.83
CA LEU A 223 20.47 10.85 17.10
C LEU A 223 20.98 11.39 18.44
N LYS A 224 20.99 10.57 19.50
CA LYS A 224 21.56 10.97 20.79
C LYS A 224 23.05 11.30 20.72
N SER A 225 23.80 10.59 19.87
CA SER A 225 25.22 10.85 19.64
C SER A 225 25.49 12.13 18.81
N ALA A 226 24.49 12.58 18.05
CA ALA A 226 24.56 13.77 17.22
C ALA A 226 24.10 15.06 17.94
N ILE A 227 23.57 14.96 19.16
CA ILE A 227 23.16 16.14 19.93
C ILE A 227 24.42 16.94 20.30
N PRO A 228 24.49 18.24 19.96
CA PRO A 228 25.63 19.08 20.30
C PRO A 228 25.76 19.18 21.84
N THR A 229 26.92 18.82 22.35
CA THR A 229 27.27 19.04 23.75
C THR A 229 27.48 20.55 23.96
N VAL A 230 26.60 21.18 24.71
CA VAL A 230 26.82 22.56 25.15
C VAL A 230 27.97 22.53 26.15
N GLU A 231 29.16 22.95 25.74
CA GLU A 231 30.22 23.25 26.70
C GLU A 231 29.73 24.45 27.55
N VAL A 232 29.45 24.18 28.80
CA VAL A 232 29.22 25.22 29.78
C VAL A 232 30.55 25.90 30.00
N VAL A 233 30.79 27.02 29.30
CA VAL A 233 31.90 27.91 29.58
C VAL A 233 31.58 28.54 30.94
N GLY A 234 32.34 28.11 31.94
CA GLY A 234 32.34 28.64 33.31
C GLY A 234 33.05 30.01 33.39
#